data_1742cd4bfb2b2cf9f2a3719038f64e3a
#
_entry.id   1742cd4bfb2b2cf9f2a3719038f64e3a
#
_cell.length_a   1.000
_cell.length_b   1.000
_cell.length_c   1.000
_cell.angle_alpha   90.00
_cell.angle_beta   90.00
_cell.angle_gamma   90.00
#
_symmetry.space_group_name_H-M   'P 1'
#
loop_
_entity.id
_entity.type
_entity.pdbx_description
1 polymer ?
#
loop_
_entity_poly.entity_id
_entity_poly.type
_entity_poly.pdbx_seq_one_letter_code
_entity_poly.pdbx_strand_id
1 'polypeptide(L)'
;MKGIYILIIQINKTIRPKIGALGELTFPAGLYAYVGSAQNNLELRVKRHKRKEKRLFWHIDYLLNNEAAKIIDIYCRQGGKTEECHIASLLEKNGEPITRFGCSDCRCNSHLFRAESFEFLRKHMHPLKVNN
;
A
#
# COMPACT_ATOMS: atom_id res chain seq x y z
N MET A 1 -16.51 -0.74 7.99
CA MET A 1 -16.70 0.01 6.74
C MET A 1 -16.07 -0.76 5.58
N LYS A 2 -16.72 -0.71 4.46
CA LYS A 2 -16.23 -1.28 3.21
C LYS A 2 -15.59 -0.18 2.38
N GLY A 3 -14.41 -0.40 1.85
CA GLY A 3 -13.80 0.66 1.05
C GLY A 3 -12.39 0.38 0.60
N ILE A 4 -11.79 1.45 0.04
CA ILE A 4 -10.41 1.47 -0.43
C ILE A 4 -9.58 2.18 0.62
N TYR A 5 -8.36 1.70 0.84
CA TYR A 5 -7.41 2.37 1.70
C TYR A 5 -6.07 2.51 1.00
N ILE A 6 -5.31 3.52 1.41
CA ILE A 6 -3.93 3.71 0.98
C ILE A 6 -3.05 3.79 2.21
N LEU A 7 -1.99 3.00 2.22
CA LEU A 7 -0.95 3.06 3.24
C LEU A 7 0.19 3.90 2.67
N ILE A 8 0.55 4.98 3.36
CA ILE A 8 1.75 5.74 3.01
C ILE A 8 2.88 5.17 3.84
N ILE A 9 3.89 4.67 3.16
CA ILE A 9 4.99 3.93 3.77
C ILE A 9 6.28 4.70 3.54
N GLN A 10 7.03 4.93 4.62
CA GLN A 10 8.35 5.52 4.52
C GLN A 10 9.38 4.41 4.66
N ILE A 11 10.28 4.33 3.68
CA ILE A 11 11.41 3.41 3.72
C ILE A 11 12.65 4.28 3.95
N ASN A 12 13.31 4.11 5.11
CA ASN A 12 14.37 5.03 5.54
C ASN A 12 15.75 4.71 5.00
N LYS A 13 15.92 3.56 4.35
CA LYS A 13 17.16 3.17 3.67
C LYS A 13 16.82 2.14 2.60
N THR A 14 17.67 2.04 1.58
CA THR A 14 17.47 1.05 0.52
C THR A 14 17.48 -0.36 1.11
N ILE A 15 16.48 -1.16 0.76
CA ILE A 15 16.32 -2.53 1.25
C ILE A 15 16.06 -3.48 0.08
N ARG A 16 16.34 -4.78 0.29
CA ARG A 16 16.13 -5.83 -0.73
C ARG A 16 15.41 -7.04 -0.16
N PRO A 17 14.19 -6.87 0.35
CA PRO A 17 13.47 -8.00 0.92
C PRO A 17 12.98 -8.97 -0.15
N LYS A 18 12.77 -10.22 0.26
CA LYS A 18 12.11 -11.20 -0.58
C LYS A 18 10.60 -11.02 -0.44
N ILE A 19 9.93 -10.74 -1.55
CA ILE A 19 8.49 -10.46 -1.59
C ILE A 19 7.76 -11.69 -2.11
N GLY A 20 7.61 -12.71 -1.26
CA GLY A 20 6.92 -13.93 -1.63
C GLY A 20 7.35 -14.46 -2.99
N ALA A 21 6.39 -14.78 -3.83
CA ALA A 21 6.65 -15.35 -5.17
C ALA A 21 7.31 -14.35 -6.13
N LEU A 22 7.28 -13.06 -5.85
CA LEU A 22 7.98 -12.07 -6.68
C LEU A 22 9.50 -12.12 -6.51
N GLY A 23 9.98 -12.79 -5.46
CA GLY A 23 11.42 -12.87 -5.18
C GLY A 23 11.96 -11.60 -4.57
N GLU A 24 13.28 -11.44 -4.65
CA GLU A 24 13.97 -10.29 -4.08
C GLU A 24 13.72 -9.05 -4.94
N LEU A 25 13.26 -7.97 -4.29
CA LEU A 25 13.05 -6.68 -4.95
C LEU A 25 13.81 -5.60 -4.21
N THR A 26 14.33 -4.61 -4.95
CA THR A 26 15.04 -3.47 -4.38
C THR A 26 14.09 -2.31 -4.20
N PHE A 27 14.03 -1.77 -2.98
CA PHE A 27 13.22 -0.58 -2.67
C PHE A 27 14.15 0.54 -2.21
N PRO A 28 14.43 1.53 -3.07
CA PRO A 28 15.19 2.70 -2.64
C PRO A 28 14.50 3.43 -1.48
N ALA A 29 15.27 4.12 -0.66
CA ALA A 29 14.71 4.96 0.39
C ALA A 29 13.73 5.97 -0.23
N GLY A 30 12.64 6.26 0.46
CA GLY A 30 11.65 7.21 -0.04
C GLY A 30 10.24 6.91 0.45
N LEU A 31 9.27 7.57 -0.17
CA LEU A 31 7.85 7.40 0.15
C LEU A 31 7.17 6.50 -0.88
N TYR A 32 6.31 5.63 -0.36
CA TYR A 32 5.56 4.69 -1.16
C TYR A 32 4.08 4.74 -0.76
N ALA A 33 3.21 4.49 -1.72
CA ALA A 33 1.78 4.36 -1.46
C ALA A 33 1.32 2.99 -1.92
N TYR A 34 0.69 2.25 -1.02
CA TYR A 34 0.08 0.96 -1.31
C TYR A 34 -1.43 1.08 -1.27
N VAL A 35 -2.12 0.70 -2.36
CA VAL A 35 -3.57 0.75 -2.43
C VAL A 35 -4.15 -0.65 -2.24
N GLY A 36 -5.14 -0.77 -1.36
CA GLY A 36 -5.86 -2.00 -1.13
C GLY A 36 -7.34 -1.75 -0.93
N SER A 37 -8.11 -2.83 -0.83
CA SER A 37 -9.53 -2.72 -0.56
C SER A 37 -9.95 -3.74 0.50
N ALA A 38 -11.00 -3.41 1.23
CA ALA A 38 -11.59 -4.29 2.23
C ALA A 38 -13.10 -4.31 2.03
N GLN A 39 -13.64 -5.51 1.82
CA GLN A 39 -15.06 -5.68 1.55
C GLN A 39 -15.91 -5.69 2.82
N ASN A 40 -15.28 -5.91 3.97
CA ASN A 40 -15.99 -5.93 5.26
C ASN A 40 -15.49 -4.83 6.17
N ASN A 41 -14.51 -5.10 7.02
CA ASN A 41 -14.04 -4.15 8.02
C ASN A 41 -12.69 -3.57 7.64
N LEU A 42 -12.72 -2.38 7.04
CA LEU A 42 -11.51 -1.69 6.58
C LEU A 42 -10.58 -1.39 7.75
N GLU A 43 -11.13 -0.97 8.90
CA GLU A 43 -10.33 -0.63 10.08
C GLU A 43 -9.55 -1.84 10.58
N LEU A 44 -10.16 -3.03 10.61
CA LEU A 44 -9.47 -4.25 11.01
C LEU A 44 -8.38 -4.64 10.02
N ARG A 45 -8.63 -4.45 8.72
CA ARG A 45 -7.63 -4.73 7.69
C ARG A 45 -6.41 -3.83 7.87
N VAL A 46 -6.63 -2.54 8.12
CA VAL A 46 -5.55 -1.58 8.34
C VAL A 46 -4.80 -1.91 9.63
N LYS A 47 -5.52 -2.25 10.69
CA LYS A 47 -4.87 -2.67 11.95
C LYS A 47 -3.97 -3.88 11.73
N ARG A 48 -4.42 -4.83 10.91
CA ARG A 48 -3.59 -5.99 10.58
C ARG A 48 -2.30 -5.57 9.90
N HIS A 49 -2.37 -4.63 8.96
CA HIS A 49 -1.15 -4.14 8.30
C HIS A 49 -0.16 -3.51 9.27
N LYS A 50 -0.65 -2.86 10.32
CA LYS A 50 0.21 -2.21 11.31
C LYS A 50 0.84 -3.17 12.31
N ARG A 51 0.32 -4.39 12.43
CA ARG A 51 0.89 -5.37 13.35
C ARG A 51 2.23 -5.89 12.85
N LYS A 52 3.21 -5.97 13.74
CA LYS A 52 4.53 -6.54 13.41
C LYS A 52 4.48 -8.06 13.35
N GLU A 53 3.74 -8.68 14.25
CA GLU A 53 3.62 -10.13 14.29
C GLU A 53 2.37 -10.55 13.54
N LYS A 54 2.56 -11.17 12.37
CA LYS A 54 1.49 -11.67 11.55
C LYS A 54 2.02 -12.68 10.55
N ARG A 55 1.12 -13.54 10.09
CA ARG A 55 1.46 -14.48 9.04
C ARG A 55 1.61 -13.72 7.73
N LEU A 56 2.72 -13.91 7.04
CA LEU A 56 2.99 -13.23 5.77
C LEU A 56 2.18 -13.90 4.66
N PHE A 57 1.28 -13.15 4.05
CA PHE A 57 0.37 -13.65 3.05
C PHE A 57 0.38 -12.80 1.76
N TRP A 58 0.14 -11.49 1.89
CA TRP A 58 0.16 -10.58 0.75
C TRP A 58 1.57 -10.05 0.51
N HIS A 59 1.84 -9.58 -0.72
CA HIS A 59 3.14 -8.94 -1.03
C HIS A 59 3.48 -7.86 -0.02
N ILE A 60 2.50 -7.03 0.35
CA ILE A 60 2.70 -5.94 1.30
C ILE A 60 3.15 -6.43 2.68
N ASP A 61 2.73 -7.62 3.09
CA ASP A 61 3.15 -8.18 4.37
C ASP A 61 4.67 -8.36 4.41
N TYR A 62 5.25 -8.84 3.31
CA TYR A 62 6.70 -9.06 3.23
C TYR A 62 7.47 -7.74 3.30
N LEU A 63 6.93 -6.68 2.67
CA LEU A 63 7.56 -5.37 2.73
C LEU A 63 7.49 -4.80 4.15
N LEU A 64 6.30 -4.82 4.76
CA LEU A 64 6.08 -4.27 6.10
C LEU A 64 6.77 -5.05 7.21
N ASN A 65 7.17 -6.28 6.93
CA ASN A 65 7.96 -7.08 7.87
C ASN A 65 9.38 -6.51 8.06
N ASN A 66 9.86 -5.71 7.11
CA ASN A 66 11.17 -5.08 7.20
C ASN A 66 11.10 -3.85 8.11
N GLU A 67 12.04 -3.75 9.04
CA GLU A 67 12.06 -2.67 10.03
C GLU A 67 12.26 -1.28 9.41
N ALA A 68 12.85 -1.21 8.22
CA ALA A 68 13.07 0.06 7.54
C ALA A 68 11.79 0.62 6.90
N ALA A 69 10.74 -0.20 6.78
CA ALA A 69 9.47 0.20 6.16
C ALA A 69 8.43 0.48 7.24
N LYS A 70 7.92 1.71 7.30
CA LYS A 70 6.96 2.13 8.33
C LYS A 70 5.76 2.82 7.71
N ILE A 71 4.57 2.46 8.16
CA ILE A 71 3.34 3.17 7.77
C ILE A 71 3.32 4.49 8.53
N ILE A 72 3.34 5.61 7.80
CA ILE A 72 3.34 6.95 8.40
C ILE A 72 2.02 7.68 8.22
N ASP A 73 1.18 7.24 7.29
CA ASP A 73 -0.10 7.89 7.04
C ASP A 73 -1.04 6.88 6.39
N ILE A 74 -2.35 7.11 6.52
CA ILE A 74 -3.37 6.23 5.97
C ILE A 74 -4.50 7.08 5.42
N TYR A 75 -4.96 6.76 4.21
CA TYR A 75 -6.11 7.39 3.59
C TYR A 75 -7.16 6.33 3.26
N CYS A 76 -8.43 6.74 3.20
CA CYS A 76 -9.49 5.82 2.82
C CYS A 76 -10.63 6.54 2.09
N ARG A 77 -11.44 5.76 1.38
CA ARG A 77 -12.70 6.21 0.80
C ARG A 77 -13.57 5.00 0.54
N GLN A 78 -14.88 5.22 0.45
CA GLN A 78 -15.80 4.16 0.08
C GLN A 78 -15.59 3.75 -1.37
N GLY A 79 -15.78 2.47 -1.65
CA GLY A 79 -15.65 1.96 -3.00
C GLY A 79 -15.35 0.48 -3.01
N GLY A 80 -15.42 -0.11 -4.19
CA GLY A 80 -15.11 -1.52 -4.40
C GLY A 80 -13.84 -1.68 -5.20
N LYS A 81 -13.70 -2.85 -5.81
CA LYS A 81 -12.47 -3.21 -6.52
C LYS A 81 -12.23 -2.34 -7.76
N THR A 82 -13.29 -1.89 -8.43
CA THR A 82 -13.17 -1.00 -9.58
C THR A 82 -12.50 0.31 -9.17
N GLU A 83 -12.91 0.86 -8.02
CA GLU A 83 -12.34 2.10 -7.49
C GLU A 83 -10.89 1.88 -7.02
N GLU A 84 -10.58 0.69 -6.52
CA GLU A 84 -9.20 0.34 -6.15
C GLU A 84 -8.28 0.48 -7.37
N CYS A 85 -8.67 -0.12 -8.50
CA CYS A 85 -7.89 -0.03 -9.73
C CYS A 85 -7.87 1.39 -10.30
N HIS A 86 -8.95 2.15 -10.13
CA HIS A 86 -9.01 3.55 -10.53
C HIS A 86 -8.00 4.40 -9.75
N ILE A 87 -7.93 4.20 -8.45
CA ILE A 87 -6.96 4.91 -7.59
C ILE A 87 -5.53 4.45 -7.94
N ALA A 88 -5.33 3.16 -8.23
CA ALA A 88 -4.02 2.67 -8.66
C ALA A 88 -3.58 3.38 -9.95
N SER A 89 -4.50 3.60 -10.90
CA SER A 89 -4.20 4.35 -12.13
C SER A 89 -3.82 5.80 -11.84
N LEU A 90 -4.50 6.42 -10.88
CA LEU A 90 -4.17 7.79 -10.47
C LEU A 90 -2.78 7.86 -9.86
N LEU A 91 -2.42 6.89 -9.03
CA LEU A 91 -1.09 6.82 -8.44
C LEU A 91 -0.02 6.60 -9.50
N GLU A 92 -0.31 5.78 -10.51
CA GLU A 92 0.64 5.53 -11.60
C GLU A 92 0.95 6.79 -12.39
N LYS A 93 -0.02 7.68 -12.56
CA LYS A 93 0.19 8.97 -13.24
C LYS A 93 1.08 9.92 -12.47
N ASN A 94 1.16 9.76 -11.15
CA ASN A 94 1.86 10.67 -10.26
C ASN A 94 3.09 10.06 -9.59
N GLY A 95 3.38 8.79 -9.88
CA GLY A 95 4.48 8.09 -9.24
C GLY A 95 5.03 6.99 -10.12
N GLU A 96 5.99 6.25 -9.56
CA GLU A 96 6.67 5.16 -10.23
C GLU A 96 6.17 3.82 -9.69
N PRO A 97 5.58 2.95 -10.54
CA PRO A 97 5.05 1.67 -10.07
C PRO A 97 6.15 0.68 -9.73
N ILE A 98 5.91 -0.09 -8.68
CA ILE A 98 6.71 -1.28 -8.38
C ILE A 98 6.02 -2.44 -9.10
N THR A 99 6.55 -2.85 -10.21
CA THR A 99 5.91 -3.77 -11.15
C THR A 99 5.39 -5.04 -10.49
N ARG A 100 4.13 -5.36 -10.75
CA ARG A 100 3.41 -6.55 -10.28
C ARG A 100 3.13 -6.61 -8.78
N PHE A 101 3.53 -5.62 -8.03
CA PHE A 101 3.32 -5.65 -6.59
C PHE A 101 1.82 -5.54 -6.27
N GLY A 102 1.29 -6.54 -5.57
CA GLY A 102 -0.11 -6.57 -5.15
C GLY A 102 -1.12 -6.89 -6.25
N CYS A 103 -0.68 -7.37 -7.41
CA CYS A 103 -1.53 -7.55 -8.59
C CYS A 103 -1.80 -9.01 -8.96
N SER A 104 -1.95 -9.89 -7.97
CA SER A 104 -2.19 -11.30 -8.25
C SER A 104 -3.58 -11.57 -8.85
N ASP A 105 -4.54 -10.65 -8.65
CA ASP A 105 -5.94 -10.85 -9.05
C ASP A 105 -6.52 -9.69 -9.86
N CYS A 106 -5.68 -8.84 -10.46
CA CYS A 106 -6.14 -7.73 -11.29
C CYS A 106 -5.16 -7.46 -12.43
N ARG A 107 -5.56 -6.56 -13.35
CA ARG A 107 -4.75 -6.19 -14.52
C ARG A 107 -3.92 -4.92 -14.32
N CYS A 108 -3.92 -4.36 -13.11
CA CYS A 108 -3.12 -3.17 -12.81
C CYS A 108 -1.63 -3.51 -12.90
N ASN A 109 -0.82 -2.55 -13.30
CA ASN A 109 0.63 -2.72 -13.34
C ASN A 109 1.21 -2.89 -11.95
N SER A 110 0.61 -2.23 -10.98
CA SER A 110 1.05 -2.31 -9.59
C SER A 110 -0.02 -1.77 -8.67
N HIS A 111 0.08 -2.11 -7.39
CA HIS A 111 -0.67 -1.46 -6.30
C HIS A 111 0.28 -0.78 -5.33
N LEU A 112 1.58 -0.73 -5.65
CA LEU A 112 2.58 -0.01 -4.85
C LEU A 112 3.34 0.95 -5.75
N PHE A 113 3.42 2.23 -5.33
CA PHE A 113 4.00 3.29 -6.13
C PHE A 113 4.94 4.13 -5.28
N ARG A 114 6.05 4.57 -5.87
CA ARG A 114 7.00 5.47 -5.23
C ARG A 114 6.84 6.86 -5.78
N ALA A 115 6.83 7.88 -4.93
CA ALA A 115 6.77 9.28 -5.36
C ALA A 115 7.40 10.18 -4.30
N GLU A 116 7.73 11.42 -4.68
CA GLU A 116 8.28 12.38 -3.73
C GLU A 116 7.22 12.88 -2.75
N SER A 117 5.95 12.92 -3.19
CA SER A 117 4.85 13.39 -2.36
C SER A 117 3.55 12.75 -2.80
N PHE A 118 2.64 12.55 -1.86
CA PHE A 118 1.30 12.04 -2.12
C PHE A 118 0.22 13.04 -1.68
N GLU A 119 0.57 14.34 -1.63
CA GLU A 119 -0.38 15.39 -1.24
C GLU A 119 -1.63 15.42 -2.12
N PHE A 120 -1.52 15.05 -3.39
CA PHE A 120 -2.66 15.01 -4.30
C PHE A 120 -3.78 14.07 -3.83
N LEU A 121 -3.47 13.10 -2.99
CA LEU A 121 -4.47 12.15 -2.46
C LEU A 121 -5.52 12.84 -1.61
N ARG A 122 -5.20 13.97 -1.00
CA ARG A 122 -6.14 14.70 -0.14
C ARG A 122 -7.38 15.18 -0.89
N LYS A 123 -7.29 15.31 -2.20
CA LYS A 123 -8.43 15.70 -3.06
C LYS A 123 -9.37 14.53 -3.35
N HIS A 124 -8.91 13.32 -3.15
CA HIS A 124 -9.63 12.11 -3.55
C HIS A 124 -10.01 11.20 -2.39
N MET A 125 -9.33 11.34 -1.26
CA MET A 125 -9.48 10.44 -0.12
C MET A 125 -9.44 11.19 1.20
N HIS A 126 -9.88 10.51 2.26
CA HIS A 126 -9.92 11.07 3.61
C HIS A 126 -8.86 10.43 4.49
N PRO A 127 -8.22 11.20 5.38
CA PRO A 127 -7.28 10.60 6.34
C PRO A 127 -8.00 9.62 7.26
N LEU A 128 -7.33 8.54 7.60
CA LEU A 128 -7.85 7.56 8.54
C LEU A 128 -6.86 7.40 9.68
N LYS A 129 -7.34 7.58 10.92
CA LYS A 129 -6.55 7.32 12.12
C LYS A 129 -7.01 6.02 12.74
N VAL A 130 -6.07 5.13 12.96
CA VAL A 130 -6.34 3.83 13.56
C VAL A 130 -5.49 3.68 14.81
N ASN A 131 -6.15 3.50 15.95
CA ASN A 131 -5.47 3.27 17.20
C ASN A 131 -4.93 1.84 17.26
N ASN A 132 -3.75 1.70 17.78
CA ASN A 132 -3.12 0.39 17.95
C ASN A 132 -3.70 -0.36 19.15
#